data_a1ca93b5da849a3f3fe211c3e3887cec
#
_entry.id   a1ca93b5da849a3f3fe211c3e3887cec
#
_cell.length_a   1.000
_cell.length_b   1.000
_cell.length_c   1.000
_cell.angle_alpha   90.00
_cell.angle_beta   90.00
_cell.angle_gamma   90.00
#
_symmetry.space_group_name_H-M   'P 1'
#
loop_
_entity.id
_entity.type
_entity.pdbx_description
1 polymer ?
#
loop_
_entity_poly.entity_id
_entity_poly.type
_entity_poly.pdbx_seq_one_letter_code
_entity_poly.pdbx_strand_id
1 'polypeptide(L)'
;MSVAEINKSSLVSPSSSTLDFHLSELEEECARFVALVSALRTEWNSEMRETIEGDLYASLYHLKYHAQPALKEWDRLTDELPDYDEEDFTE
;
A
#
# COMPACT_ATOMS: atom_id res chain seq x y z
N MET A 1 3.54 -15.68 18.67
CA MET A 1 4.50 -15.82 17.61
C MET A 1 4.76 -14.50 16.95
N SER A 2 5.95 -14.24 16.65
CA SER A 2 6.30 -12.98 16.06
C SER A 2 6.22 -13.07 14.55
N VAL A 3 5.77 -11.99 13.94
CA VAL A 3 5.74 -11.95 12.50
C VAL A 3 7.13 -12.16 11.91
N ALA A 4 8.14 -11.73 12.62
CA ALA A 4 9.49 -11.88 12.12
C ALA A 4 9.90 -13.32 11.96
N GLU A 5 9.20 -14.22 12.60
CA GLU A 5 9.53 -15.63 12.48
C GLU A 5 8.89 -16.30 11.29
N ILE A 6 8.03 -15.60 10.59
CA ILE A 6 7.42 -16.15 9.40
C ILE A 6 8.38 -15.94 8.25
N ASN A 7 8.83 -17.01 7.65
CA ASN A 7 9.72 -16.84 6.51
C ASN A 7 8.89 -16.85 5.24
N LYS A 8 9.57 -16.53 4.14
CA LYS A 8 8.86 -16.36 2.88
C LYS A 8 8.17 -17.61 2.42
N SER A 9 8.75 -18.74 2.70
CA SER A 9 8.19 -19.99 2.19
C SER A 9 6.89 -20.35 2.88
N SER A 10 6.58 -19.74 4.02
CA SER A 10 5.33 -20.04 4.70
C SER A 10 4.25 -19.04 4.41
N LEU A 11 4.49 -18.08 3.56
CA LEU A 11 3.48 -17.08 3.22
C LEU A 11 2.64 -17.55 2.05
N VAL A 12 1.41 -17.10 2.04
CA VAL A 12 0.49 -17.41 0.96
C VAL A 12 0.49 -16.26 -0.02
N SER A 13 0.61 -16.58 -1.29
CA SER A 13 0.60 -15.54 -2.31
C SER A 13 -0.82 -15.10 -2.61
N PRO A 14 -1.00 -13.83 -2.96
CA PRO A 14 -2.31 -13.39 -3.42
C PRO A 14 -2.73 -14.14 -4.67
N SER A 15 -4.00 -14.05 -5.00
CA SER A 15 -4.58 -14.87 -6.04
C SER A 15 -4.13 -14.44 -7.44
N SER A 16 -3.51 -13.29 -7.60
CA SER A 16 -3.02 -12.91 -8.91
C SER A 16 -1.66 -12.24 -8.77
N SER A 17 -0.83 -12.41 -9.77
CA SER A 17 0.48 -11.79 -9.74
C SER A 17 0.39 -10.29 -9.89
N THR A 18 -0.63 -9.80 -10.58
CA THR A 18 -0.84 -8.36 -10.68
C THR A 18 -1.16 -7.77 -9.31
N LEU A 19 -2.04 -8.44 -8.59
CA LEU A 19 -2.38 -7.99 -7.25
C LEU A 19 -1.15 -8.06 -6.35
N ASP A 20 -0.40 -9.14 -6.46
CA ASP A 20 0.79 -9.29 -5.63
C ASP A 20 1.80 -8.18 -5.90
N PHE A 21 1.95 -7.82 -7.17
CA PHE A 21 2.88 -6.75 -7.51
C PHE A 21 2.47 -5.44 -6.84
N HIS A 22 1.20 -5.08 -6.96
CA HIS A 22 0.78 -3.81 -6.40
C HIS A 22 0.79 -3.82 -4.87
N LEU A 23 0.48 -4.96 -4.27
CA LEU A 23 0.55 -5.03 -2.82
C LEU A 23 1.99 -4.91 -2.34
N SER A 24 2.93 -5.50 -3.07
CA SER A 24 4.33 -5.37 -2.71
C SER A 24 4.80 -3.93 -2.82
N GLU A 25 4.40 -3.25 -3.87
CA GLU A 25 4.77 -1.85 -4.02
C GLU A 25 4.14 -0.99 -2.93
N LEU A 26 2.91 -1.30 -2.58
CA LEU A 26 2.25 -0.58 -1.50
C LEU A 26 2.95 -0.82 -0.18
N GLU A 27 3.35 -2.05 0.05
CA GLU A 27 4.03 -2.38 1.30
C GLU A 27 5.31 -1.58 1.43
N GLU A 28 6.09 -1.52 0.36
CA GLU A 28 7.33 -0.75 0.38
C GLU A 28 7.06 0.72 0.58
N GLU A 29 6.07 1.25 -0.12
CA GLU A 29 5.79 2.67 -0.02
C GLU A 29 5.21 3.01 1.34
N CYS A 30 4.45 2.12 1.94
CA CYS A 30 3.93 2.35 3.27
C CYS A 30 5.05 2.44 4.29
N ALA A 31 6.03 1.58 4.17
CA ALA A 31 7.17 1.64 5.08
C ALA A 31 7.91 2.97 4.93
N ARG A 32 8.07 3.42 3.70
CA ARG A 32 8.71 4.69 3.45
C ARG A 32 7.87 5.83 4.01
N PHE A 33 6.56 5.76 3.82
CA PHE A 33 5.67 6.80 4.33
C PHE A 33 5.78 6.90 5.86
N VAL A 34 5.78 5.77 6.52
CA VAL A 34 5.87 5.77 7.98
C VAL A 34 7.20 6.38 8.42
N ALA A 35 8.28 6.04 7.74
CA ALA A 35 9.58 6.61 8.09
C ALA A 35 9.60 8.12 7.88
N LEU A 36 8.97 8.58 6.81
CA LEU A 36 8.95 10.02 6.53
C LEU A 36 8.13 10.77 7.58
N VAL A 37 7.00 10.20 7.99
CA VAL A 37 6.21 10.84 9.03
C VAL A 37 7.00 10.92 10.33
N SER A 38 7.70 9.85 10.64
CA SER A 38 8.51 9.84 11.85
C SER A 38 9.59 10.90 11.79
N ALA A 39 10.24 11.00 10.64
CA ALA A 39 11.29 12.00 10.47
C ALA A 39 10.72 13.41 10.59
N LEU A 40 9.54 13.64 10.01
CA LEU A 40 8.94 14.97 10.09
C LEU A 40 8.65 15.36 11.53
N ARG A 41 8.20 14.40 12.32
CA ARG A 41 7.83 14.72 13.71
C ARG A 41 9.03 15.05 14.58
N THR A 42 10.21 14.68 14.16
CA THR A 42 11.39 14.93 14.97
C THR A 42 12.34 15.93 14.35
N GLU A 43 12.01 16.47 13.19
CA GLU A 43 12.92 17.40 12.51
C GLU A 43 12.59 18.83 12.89
N TRP A 44 13.58 19.56 13.39
CA TRP A 44 13.39 20.94 13.79
C TRP A 44 13.82 21.94 12.72
N ASN A 45 14.63 21.51 11.78
CA ASN A 45 15.14 22.40 10.74
C ASN A 45 14.05 22.60 9.69
N SER A 46 13.70 23.87 9.43
CA SER A 46 12.55 24.13 8.55
C SER A 46 12.84 23.73 7.11
N GLU A 47 14.07 23.85 6.65
CA GLU A 47 14.38 23.42 5.30
C GLU A 47 14.25 21.93 5.15
N MET A 48 14.73 21.19 6.15
CA MET A 48 14.61 19.75 6.11
C MET A 48 13.16 19.33 6.20
N ARG A 49 12.38 20.04 7.00
CA ARG A 49 10.96 19.72 7.09
C ARG A 49 10.28 19.90 5.76
N GLU A 50 10.62 20.95 5.03
CA GLU A 50 10.04 21.14 3.71
C GLU A 50 10.40 20.01 2.77
N THR A 51 11.63 19.55 2.82
CA THR A 51 12.05 18.44 2.00
C THR A 51 11.26 17.18 2.34
N ILE A 52 11.12 16.91 3.65
CA ILE A 52 10.39 15.75 4.08
C ILE A 52 8.93 15.83 3.65
N GLU A 53 8.34 17.02 3.76
CA GLU A 53 6.96 17.18 3.35
C GLU A 53 6.78 16.95 1.85
N GLY A 54 7.76 17.39 1.07
CA GLY A 54 7.73 17.11 -0.36
C GLY A 54 7.79 15.62 -0.65
N ASP A 55 8.65 14.92 0.08
CA ASP A 55 8.75 13.48 -0.08
C ASP A 55 7.48 12.78 0.35
N LEU A 56 6.83 13.29 1.41
CA LEU A 56 5.56 12.74 1.85
C LEU A 56 4.48 12.92 0.78
N TYR A 57 4.46 14.08 0.17
CA TYR A 57 3.50 14.35 -0.88
C TYR A 57 3.68 13.33 -2.02
N ALA A 58 4.92 13.11 -2.43
CA ALA A 58 5.20 12.14 -3.48
C ALA A 58 4.83 10.73 -3.05
N SER A 59 5.09 10.42 -1.80
CA SER A 59 4.77 9.09 -1.28
C SER A 59 3.26 8.84 -1.32
N LEU A 60 2.48 9.85 -0.98
CA LEU A 60 1.03 9.70 -1.05
C LEU A 60 0.55 9.44 -2.46
N TYR A 61 1.17 10.09 -3.45
CA TYR A 61 0.80 9.81 -4.83
C TYR A 61 1.19 8.42 -5.24
N HIS A 62 2.36 7.95 -4.79
CA HIS A 62 2.76 6.58 -5.10
C HIS A 62 1.79 5.57 -4.50
N LEU A 63 1.35 5.83 -3.27
CA LEU A 63 0.37 4.95 -2.65
C LEU A 63 -0.92 4.94 -3.44
N LYS A 64 -1.35 6.11 -3.88
CA LYS A 64 -2.57 6.19 -4.66
C LYS A 64 -2.44 5.42 -5.97
N TYR A 65 -1.31 5.59 -6.65
CA TYR A 65 -1.09 4.95 -7.93
C TYR A 65 -1.13 3.44 -7.84
N HIS A 66 -0.68 2.88 -6.73
CA HIS A 66 -0.70 1.44 -6.59
C HIS A 66 -1.97 0.94 -5.92
N ALA A 67 -2.59 1.78 -5.11
CA ALA A 67 -3.83 1.38 -4.47
C ALA A 67 -4.96 1.23 -5.48
N GLN A 68 -5.02 2.14 -6.45
CA GLN A 68 -6.10 2.10 -7.42
C GLN A 68 -6.08 0.85 -8.28
N PRO A 69 -4.93 0.50 -8.89
CA PRO A 69 -4.93 -0.75 -9.66
C PRO A 69 -5.08 -1.99 -8.80
N ALA A 70 -4.64 -1.93 -7.55
CA ALA A 70 -4.86 -3.08 -6.66
C ALA A 70 -6.35 -3.27 -6.42
N LEU A 71 -7.06 -2.20 -6.15
CA LEU A 71 -8.50 -2.28 -5.95
C LEU A 71 -9.19 -2.77 -7.21
N LYS A 72 -8.75 -2.28 -8.36
CA LYS A 72 -9.35 -2.70 -9.61
C LYS A 72 -9.13 -4.19 -9.86
N GLU A 73 -7.94 -4.66 -9.56
CA GLU A 73 -7.65 -6.07 -9.74
C GLU A 73 -8.46 -6.91 -8.77
N TRP A 74 -8.61 -6.43 -7.53
CA TRP A 74 -9.41 -7.13 -6.55
C TRP A 74 -10.85 -7.23 -7.01
N ASP A 75 -11.38 -6.11 -7.54
CA ASP A 75 -12.75 -6.12 -8.04
C ASP A 75 -12.90 -7.11 -9.18
N ARG A 76 -11.91 -7.17 -10.07
CA ARG A 76 -11.97 -8.11 -11.17
C ARG A 76 -12.02 -9.56 -10.65
N LEU A 77 -11.18 -9.85 -9.69
CA LEU A 77 -11.15 -11.19 -9.13
C LEU A 77 -12.45 -11.52 -8.42
N THR A 78 -13.00 -10.55 -7.73
CA THR A 78 -14.24 -10.75 -7.01
C THR A 78 -15.41 -10.95 -7.95
N ASP A 79 -15.38 -10.30 -9.10
CA ASP A 79 -16.47 -10.43 -10.05
C ASP A 79 -16.62 -11.85 -10.56
N GLU A 80 -15.59 -12.66 -10.41
CA GLU A 80 -15.70 -14.04 -10.85
C GLU A 80 -16.34 -14.92 -9.82
N LEU A 81 -16.67 -14.40 -8.65
CA LEU A 81 -17.32 -15.18 -7.62
C LEU A 81 -18.83 -15.10 -7.80
N PRO A 82 -19.52 -16.20 -7.58
CA PRO A 82 -20.97 -16.19 -7.73
C PRO A 82 -21.64 -15.38 -6.64
N ASP A 83 -22.79 -14.90 -6.97
CA ASP A 83 -23.67 -14.19 -6.06
C ASP A 83 -22.98 -13.14 -5.25
N TYR A 84 -21.99 -12.54 -5.79
CA TYR A 84 -21.35 -11.43 -5.12
C TYR A 84 -22.15 -10.18 -5.41
N ASP A 85 -22.44 -9.44 -4.36
CA ASP A 85 -23.27 -8.27 -4.49
C ASP A 85 -22.41 -7.05 -4.45
N GLU A 86 -22.24 -6.39 -5.59
CA GLU A 86 -21.39 -5.27 -5.63
C GLU A 86 -22.05 -3.98 -5.49
N GLU A 87 -23.33 -3.92 -5.35
CA GLU A 87 -23.96 -2.66 -5.22
C GLU A 87 -23.57 -1.93 -4.03
N ASP A 88 -23.05 -2.63 -3.05
CA ASP A 88 -22.64 -1.99 -1.83
C ASP A 88 -21.51 -1.04 -2.05
N PHE A 89 -20.82 -1.18 -3.14
CA PHE A 89 -19.65 -0.36 -3.35
C PHE A 89 -19.89 0.81 -4.21
N THR A 90 -21.06 0.95 -4.69
CA THR A 90 -21.25 2.07 -5.51
C THR A 90 -21.53 3.16 -4.63
N GLU A 91 -21.32 3.80 -4.19
CA GLU A 91 -21.68 4.82 -3.47
C GLU A 91 -21.40 5.99 -4.06
#